data_164b9c5125cd9ccaced05a8146f75f99
#
_entry.id   164b9c5125cd9ccaced05a8146f75f99
#
_cell.length_a   1.000
_cell.length_b   1.000
_cell.length_c   1.000
_cell.angle_alpha   90.00
_cell.angle_beta   90.00
_cell.angle_gamma   90.00
#
_symmetry.space_group_name_H-M   'P 1'
#
loop_
_entity.id
_entity.type
_entity.pdbx_description
1 polymer ?
#
loop_
_entity_poly.entity_id
_entity_poly.type
_entity_poly.pdbx_seq_one_letter_code
_entity_poly.pdbx_strand_id
1 'polypeptide(L)'
;MSELITIKLPNDMHVHFREGNLLDFAVNATAEHFHHAVAMPNLIDPVTTYKKALKYYEQIQTVSNHPHFKPLVTMYLTGDIKEIDISEGASDSRIIGVKLYPAGVTTNSSNGVSNIQDCYK
;
A
#
# COMPACT_ATOMS: atom_id res chain seq x y z
N MET A 1 -7.71 23.67 33.34
CA MET A 1 -8.38 23.73 32.00
C MET A 1 -7.57 22.84 31.06
N SER A 2 -8.24 21.98 30.35
CA SER A 2 -7.57 21.22 29.27
C SER A 2 -7.42 22.13 28.05
N GLU A 3 -6.22 22.30 27.56
CA GLU A 3 -5.95 23.00 26.30
C GLU A 3 -6.43 22.11 25.12
N LEU A 4 -7.31 22.64 24.30
CA LEU A 4 -7.79 21.95 23.10
C LEU A 4 -6.85 22.27 21.92
N ILE A 5 -6.20 21.25 21.38
CA ILE A 5 -5.39 21.37 20.18
C ILE A 5 -6.19 20.83 18.99
N THR A 6 -6.40 21.68 17.99
CA THR A 6 -7.07 21.29 16.73
C THR A 6 -6.02 21.06 15.65
N ILE A 7 -6.02 19.88 15.04
CA ILE A 7 -5.17 19.53 13.91
C ILE A 7 -6.03 19.08 12.71
N LYS A 8 -5.49 19.17 11.50
CA LYS A 8 -6.10 18.52 10.34
C LYS A 8 -6.00 17.00 10.51
N LEU A 9 -6.93 16.27 9.91
CA LEU A 9 -6.89 14.81 9.89
C LEU A 9 -5.54 14.35 9.29
N PRO A 10 -4.74 13.57 10.04
CA PRO A 10 -3.40 13.20 9.60
C PRO A 10 -3.40 12.15 8.49
N ASN A 11 -2.22 11.82 7.98
CA ASN A 11 -2.01 10.74 7.02
C ASN A 11 -1.10 9.67 7.64
N ASP A 12 -1.41 8.40 7.39
CA ASP A 12 -0.54 7.27 7.71
C ASP A 12 0.26 6.89 6.46
N MET A 13 1.56 7.14 6.48
CA MET A 13 2.42 6.93 5.31
C MET A 13 2.99 5.49 5.24
N HIS A 14 2.59 4.57 6.12
CA HIS A 14 3.08 3.19 6.11
C HIS A 14 2.17 2.25 6.93
N VAL A 15 1.21 1.63 6.29
CA VAL A 15 0.29 0.70 6.97
C VAL A 15 0.20 -0.65 6.28
N HIS A 16 0.07 -1.71 7.06
CA HIS A 16 -0.14 -3.08 6.59
C HIS A 16 -1.57 -3.52 6.87
N PHE A 17 -2.46 -3.37 5.90
CA PHE A 17 -3.86 -3.80 6.05
C PHE A 17 -4.04 -5.31 5.96
N ARG A 18 -3.09 -6.02 5.34
CA ARG A 18 -3.16 -7.46 5.09
C ARG A 18 -4.33 -7.84 4.17
N GLU A 19 -4.90 -9.03 4.35
CA GLU A 19 -5.96 -9.60 3.53
C GLU A 19 -6.98 -10.34 4.40
N GLY A 20 -8.08 -10.78 3.79
CA GLY A 20 -9.09 -11.58 4.45
C GLY A 20 -9.78 -10.86 5.62
N ASN A 21 -10.01 -11.56 6.72
CA ASN A 21 -10.75 -11.04 7.87
C ASN A 21 -10.08 -9.87 8.60
N LEU A 22 -8.75 -9.69 8.43
CA LEU A 22 -8.03 -8.59 9.04
C LEU A 22 -8.20 -7.29 8.26
N LEU A 23 -8.48 -7.36 6.97
CA LEU A 23 -8.56 -6.18 6.08
C LEU A 23 -9.62 -5.20 6.57
N ASP A 24 -10.84 -5.67 6.81
CA ASP A 24 -11.97 -4.83 7.25
C ASP A 24 -11.64 -4.10 8.56
N PHE A 25 -11.19 -4.85 9.57
CA PHE A 25 -10.82 -4.26 10.86
C PHE A 25 -9.70 -3.22 10.71
N ALA A 26 -8.60 -3.58 10.04
CA ALA A 26 -7.44 -2.71 9.92
C ALA A 26 -7.73 -1.43 9.11
N VAL A 27 -8.52 -1.57 8.03
CA VAL A 27 -8.93 -0.41 7.21
C VAL A 27 -9.80 0.54 8.03
N ASN A 28 -10.83 0.05 8.72
CA ASN A 28 -11.74 0.93 9.45
C ASN A 28 -11.09 1.57 10.67
N ALA A 29 -10.24 0.84 11.41
CA ALA A 29 -9.45 1.41 12.51
C ALA A 29 -8.50 2.52 12.04
N THR A 30 -7.91 2.40 10.86
CA THR A 30 -7.07 3.44 10.26
C THR A 30 -7.92 4.60 9.75
N ALA A 31 -8.98 4.31 9.02
CA ALA A 31 -9.83 5.32 8.38
C ALA A 31 -10.57 6.22 9.38
N GLU A 32 -10.78 5.75 10.61
CA GLU A 32 -11.34 6.57 11.71
C GLU A 32 -10.43 7.75 12.06
N HIS A 33 -9.11 7.60 11.93
CA HIS A 33 -8.13 8.55 12.41
C HIS A 33 -7.32 9.25 11.33
N PHE A 34 -7.33 8.74 10.09
CA PHE A 34 -6.49 9.23 9.01
C PHE A 34 -7.29 9.59 7.75
N HIS A 35 -6.85 10.64 7.03
CA HIS A 35 -7.43 10.99 5.74
C HIS A 35 -6.89 10.12 4.61
N HIS A 36 -5.55 9.96 4.55
CA HIS A 36 -4.90 9.03 3.65
C HIS A 36 -4.14 7.96 4.44
N ALA A 37 -4.01 6.79 3.85
CA ALA A 37 -3.07 5.78 4.31
C ALA A 37 -2.39 5.10 3.12
N VAL A 38 -1.07 4.90 3.24
CA VAL A 38 -0.26 4.23 2.23
C VAL A 38 -0.16 2.76 2.55
N ALA A 39 -0.91 1.95 1.82
CA ALA A 39 -0.95 0.50 1.98
C ALA A 39 0.31 -0.16 1.43
N MET A 40 0.96 -0.96 2.27
CA MET A 40 2.16 -1.71 1.90
C MET A 40 1.81 -2.94 1.06
N PRO A 41 2.65 -3.29 0.06
CA PRO A 41 2.32 -4.27 -0.96
C PRO A 41 2.70 -5.71 -0.61
N ASN A 42 3.29 -5.97 0.58
CA ASN A 42 3.79 -7.29 0.99
C ASN A 42 2.68 -8.17 1.57
N LEU A 43 1.75 -8.55 0.73
CA LEU A 43 0.70 -9.52 0.98
C LEU A 43 1.25 -10.96 0.84
N ILE A 44 0.43 -11.97 1.09
CA ILE A 44 0.78 -13.38 0.79
C ILE A 44 1.03 -13.55 -0.70
N ASP A 45 0.12 -13.00 -1.53
CA ASP A 45 0.36 -12.78 -2.97
C ASP A 45 0.71 -11.30 -3.19
N PRO A 46 2.00 -10.92 -3.27
CA PRO A 46 2.40 -9.53 -3.26
C PRO A 46 1.92 -8.75 -4.48
N VAL A 47 1.77 -7.45 -4.29
CA VAL A 47 1.22 -6.51 -5.29
C VAL A 47 2.30 -6.17 -6.33
N THR A 48 2.61 -7.10 -7.22
CA THR A 48 3.73 -7.01 -8.19
C THR A 48 3.36 -6.39 -9.53
N THR A 49 2.07 -6.12 -9.78
CA THR A 49 1.60 -5.55 -11.05
C THR A 49 0.62 -4.41 -10.81
N TYR A 50 0.45 -3.54 -11.81
CA TYR A 50 -0.56 -2.49 -11.80
C TYR A 50 -1.97 -3.05 -11.55
N LYS A 51 -2.33 -4.13 -12.23
CA LYS A 51 -3.64 -4.79 -12.05
C LYS A 51 -3.87 -5.26 -10.62
N LYS A 52 -2.84 -5.83 -9.97
CA LYS A 52 -2.94 -6.23 -8.55
C LYS A 52 -3.08 -5.01 -7.64
N ALA A 53 -2.40 -3.92 -7.95
CA ALA A 53 -2.50 -2.67 -7.19
C ALA A 53 -3.93 -2.10 -7.24
N LEU A 54 -4.56 -2.06 -8.41
CA LEU A 54 -5.95 -1.65 -8.53
C LEU A 54 -6.91 -2.55 -7.75
N LYS A 55 -6.74 -3.87 -7.88
CA LYS A 55 -7.55 -4.84 -7.13
C LYS A 55 -7.43 -4.61 -5.62
N TYR A 56 -6.22 -4.40 -5.11
CA TYR A 56 -6.00 -4.16 -3.69
C TYR A 56 -6.60 -2.82 -3.23
N TYR A 57 -6.44 -1.77 -4.03
CA TYR A 57 -7.10 -0.49 -3.79
C TYR A 57 -8.63 -0.65 -3.67
N GLU A 58 -9.26 -1.36 -4.61
CA GLU A 58 -10.69 -1.61 -4.62
C GLU A 58 -11.16 -2.41 -3.40
N GLN A 59 -10.39 -3.40 -2.97
CA GLN A 59 -10.66 -4.16 -1.75
C GLN A 59 -10.67 -3.25 -0.50
N ILE A 60 -9.66 -2.40 -0.36
CA ILE A 60 -9.55 -1.43 0.75
C ILE A 60 -10.73 -0.45 0.71
N GLN A 61 -11.03 0.09 -0.47
CA GLN A 61 -12.11 1.07 -0.65
C GLN A 61 -13.48 0.45 -0.33
N THR A 62 -13.71 -0.81 -0.70
CA THR A 62 -14.99 -1.51 -0.50
C THR A 62 -15.30 -1.77 0.97
N VAL A 63 -14.28 -2.09 1.79
CA VAL A 63 -14.50 -2.38 3.21
C VAL A 63 -14.50 -1.12 4.09
N SER A 64 -14.08 0.02 3.57
CA SER A 64 -14.05 1.28 4.34
C SER A 64 -15.46 1.84 4.55
N ASN A 65 -15.81 2.08 5.80
CA ASN A 65 -17.06 2.74 6.22
C ASN A 65 -16.91 4.27 6.37
N HIS A 66 -15.73 4.81 6.04
CA HIS A 66 -15.39 6.23 6.23
C HIS A 66 -15.27 6.95 4.89
N PRO A 67 -16.25 7.77 4.48
CA PRO A 67 -16.27 8.40 3.14
C PRO A 67 -15.16 9.42 2.91
N HIS A 68 -14.55 9.95 3.98
CA HIS A 68 -13.41 10.86 3.89
C HIS A 68 -12.08 10.14 3.65
N PHE A 69 -12.01 8.84 3.91
CA PHE A 69 -10.78 8.07 3.80
C PHE A 69 -10.40 7.82 2.35
N LYS A 70 -9.15 8.08 2.02
CA LYS A 70 -8.57 7.89 0.68
C LYS A 70 -7.32 7.02 0.79
N PRO A 71 -7.43 5.72 0.55
CA PRO A 71 -6.27 4.86 0.51
C PRO A 71 -5.37 5.19 -0.67
N LEU A 72 -4.08 4.99 -0.49
CA LEU A 72 -3.07 4.97 -1.54
C LEU A 72 -2.38 3.61 -1.49
N VAL A 73 -2.01 3.06 -2.62
CA VAL A 73 -1.34 1.76 -2.67
C VAL A 73 0.06 1.89 -3.24
N THR A 74 0.90 0.92 -2.91
CA THR A 74 2.24 0.77 -3.47
C THR A 74 2.34 -0.55 -4.20
N MET A 75 3.21 -0.63 -5.22
CA MET A 75 3.59 -1.88 -5.85
C MET A 75 4.84 -2.46 -5.20
N TYR A 76 4.97 -3.77 -5.27
CA TYR A 76 6.10 -4.53 -4.74
C TYR A 76 7.19 -4.64 -5.81
N LEU A 77 8.39 -4.14 -5.54
CA LEU A 77 9.52 -4.24 -6.46
C LEU A 77 10.06 -5.67 -6.48
N THR A 78 10.12 -6.24 -7.69
CA THR A 78 10.78 -7.52 -7.96
C THR A 78 11.75 -7.36 -9.13
N GLY A 79 12.73 -8.25 -9.26
CA GLY A 79 13.68 -8.21 -10.39
C GLY A 79 13.05 -8.39 -11.76
N ASP A 80 11.84 -8.91 -11.84
CA ASP A 80 11.08 -9.17 -13.07
C ASP A 80 9.88 -8.23 -13.28
N ILE A 81 9.75 -7.16 -12.47
CA ILE A 81 8.68 -6.16 -12.66
C ILE A 81 8.77 -5.57 -14.09
N LYS A 82 7.63 -5.43 -14.73
CA LYS A 82 7.56 -4.95 -16.11
C LYS A 82 7.49 -3.43 -16.15
N GLU A 83 8.17 -2.83 -17.14
CA GLU A 83 8.13 -1.39 -17.39
C GLU A 83 6.69 -0.87 -17.55
N ILE A 84 5.84 -1.65 -18.23
CA ILE A 84 4.44 -1.26 -18.42
C ILE A 84 3.67 -1.12 -17.09
N ASP A 85 3.90 -2.00 -16.12
CA ASP A 85 3.27 -1.91 -14.80
C ASP A 85 3.72 -0.65 -14.05
N ILE A 86 5.01 -0.29 -14.16
CA ILE A 86 5.55 0.95 -13.59
C ILE A 86 4.92 2.19 -14.25
N SER A 87 4.86 2.20 -15.58
CA SER A 87 4.33 3.32 -16.37
C SER A 87 2.82 3.54 -16.10
N GLU A 88 2.03 2.46 -16.07
CA GLU A 88 0.61 2.53 -15.72
C GLU A 88 0.41 3.00 -14.28
N GLY A 89 1.20 2.46 -13.33
CA GLY A 89 1.16 2.88 -11.93
C GLY A 89 1.54 4.36 -11.74
N ALA A 90 2.55 4.84 -12.43
CA ALA A 90 2.98 6.24 -12.36
C ALA A 90 1.93 7.22 -12.92
N SER A 91 1.05 6.75 -13.78
CA SER A 91 -0.04 7.53 -14.37
C SER A 91 -1.33 7.53 -13.55
N ASP A 92 -1.38 6.76 -12.47
CA ASP A 92 -2.55 6.58 -11.62
C ASP A 92 -2.34 7.17 -10.23
N SER A 93 -3.12 8.20 -9.89
CA SER A 93 -3.01 8.90 -8.60
C SER A 93 -3.31 8.05 -7.36
N ARG A 94 -3.88 6.84 -7.54
CA ARG A 94 -4.14 5.87 -6.46
C ARG A 94 -2.88 5.10 -6.07
N ILE A 95 -1.85 5.09 -6.95
CA ILE A 95 -0.60 4.37 -6.76
C ILE A 95 0.50 5.39 -6.52
N ILE A 96 1.08 5.36 -5.31
CA ILE A 96 2.03 6.38 -4.88
C ILE A 96 3.49 6.01 -5.17
N GLY A 97 3.78 4.75 -5.46
CA GLY A 97 5.15 4.33 -5.74
C GLY A 97 5.36 2.82 -5.72
N VAL A 98 6.63 2.45 -5.81
CA VAL A 98 7.10 1.07 -5.76
C VAL A 98 7.93 0.88 -4.50
N LYS A 99 7.60 -0.15 -3.71
CA LYS A 99 8.26 -0.46 -2.45
C LYS A 99 9.32 -1.54 -2.65
N LEU A 100 10.55 -1.23 -2.30
CA LEU A 100 11.65 -2.20 -2.25
C LEU A 100 11.65 -2.93 -0.91
N TYR A 101 11.67 -4.26 -0.97
CA TYR A 101 11.98 -5.15 0.14
C TYR A 101 13.21 -5.96 -0.22
N PRO A 102 14.30 -5.93 0.58
CA PRO A 102 15.34 -6.94 0.45
C PRO A 102 14.77 -8.32 0.73
N ALA A 103 15.19 -9.33 -0.05
CA ALA A 103 14.65 -10.68 0.06
C ALA A 103 14.82 -11.26 1.48
N GLY A 104 13.72 -11.73 2.07
CA GLY A 104 13.73 -12.47 3.34
C GLY A 104 13.93 -11.65 4.62
N VAL A 105 13.95 -10.30 4.56
CA VAL A 105 14.26 -9.48 5.75
C VAL A 105 13.04 -9.12 6.62
N THR A 106 11.82 -9.32 6.11
CA THR A 106 10.58 -9.01 6.85
C THR A 106 9.46 -9.97 6.44
N THR A 107 8.29 -9.83 7.05
CA THR A 107 7.10 -10.62 6.72
C THR A 107 6.75 -10.50 5.25
N ASN A 108 6.48 -11.62 4.59
CA ASN A 108 6.12 -11.71 3.17
C ASN A 108 7.12 -11.01 2.23
N SER A 109 8.43 -11.09 2.53
CA SER A 109 9.48 -10.49 1.71
C SER A 109 10.35 -11.52 0.97
N SER A 110 9.97 -12.78 0.93
CA SER A 110 10.70 -13.83 0.21
C SER A 110 10.87 -13.55 -1.29
N ASN A 111 9.89 -12.85 -1.89
CA ASN A 111 9.91 -12.42 -3.29
C ASN A 111 10.61 -11.05 -3.50
N GLY A 112 11.25 -10.51 -2.45
CA GLY A 112 11.95 -9.24 -2.51
C GLY A 112 13.20 -9.28 -3.37
N VAL A 113 13.87 -8.14 -3.45
CA VAL A 113 15.05 -7.94 -4.27
C VAL A 113 16.28 -8.55 -3.62
N SER A 114 16.91 -9.51 -4.28
CA SER A 114 18.18 -10.09 -3.84
C SER A 114 19.37 -9.24 -4.27
N ASN A 115 19.31 -8.65 -5.46
CA ASN A 115 20.31 -7.75 -5.99
C ASN A 115 19.61 -6.56 -6.68
N ILE A 116 19.85 -5.35 -6.19
CA ILE A 116 19.21 -4.13 -6.74
C ILE A 116 19.56 -3.88 -8.21
N GLN A 117 20.70 -4.34 -8.67
CA GLN A 117 21.11 -4.20 -10.07
C GLN A 117 20.17 -4.93 -11.05
N ASP A 118 19.49 -5.99 -10.59
CA ASP A 118 18.50 -6.72 -11.41
C ASP A 118 17.25 -5.88 -11.70
N CYS A 119 17.05 -4.79 -10.95
CA CYS A 119 15.94 -3.85 -11.13
C CYS A 119 16.29 -2.66 -12.05
N TYR A 120 17.54 -2.56 -12.53
CA TYR A 120 17.97 -1.49 -13.45
C TYR A 120 17.65 -1.90 -14.88
N LYS A 121 16.56 -1.40 -15.42
CA LYS A 121 16.10 -1.67 -16.80
C LYS A 121 15.86 -0.39 -17.55
#